data_2ea57ccd0dcc0178bb4e8bf0f0c50fa2
#
_entry.id   2ea57ccd0dcc0178bb4e8bf0f0c50fa2
#
_cell.length_a   1.000
_cell.length_b   1.000
_cell.length_c   1.000
_cell.angle_alpha   90.00
_cell.angle_beta   90.00
_cell.angle_gamma   90.00
#
_symmetry.space_group_name_H-M   'P 1'
#
loop_
_entity.id
_entity.type
_entity.pdbx_description
1 polymer ?
#
loop_
_entity_poly.entity_id
_entity_poly.type
_entity_poly.pdbx_seq_one_letter_code
_entity_poly.pdbx_strand_id
1 'polypeptide(L)'
;MNVQPENIFKGEDELKKTKVIGAGKYIPEKVVTSAELEEQMGFERLGVRKGTIKLLNGVNERHFASDEENTSDLAAKAGMQAIEMAGIDPEDIDLLIFASISQDFIEPATANAVQYKLGATNAKCFDVKNACNAFITSLEIANA
;
A
#
# COMPACT_ATOMS: atom_id res chain seq x y z
N MET A 1 -12.95 -2.56 47.04
CA MET A 1 -13.65 -2.94 45.81
C MET A 1 -12.87 -4.06 45.17
N ASN A 2 -13.40 -5.28 45.23
CA ASN A 2 -12.76 -6.46 44.64
C ASN A 2 -13.15 -6.50 43.16
N VAL A 3 -12.25 -6.06 42.27
CA VAL A 3 -12.44 -6.22 40.84
C VAL A 3 -12.01 -7.65 40.51
N GLN A 4 -12.95 -8.51 40.19
CA GLN A 4 -12.70 -9.88 39.74
C GLN A 4 -12.11 -9.82 38.33
N PRO A 5 -10.90 -10.37 38.07
CA PRO A 5 -10.25 -10.29 36.77
C PRO A 5 -11.01 -10.98 35.63
N GLU A 6 -11.99 -11.79 35.94
CA GLU A 6 -12.78 -12.58 34.97
C GLU A 6 -13.80 -11.73 34.17
N ASN A 7 -14.04 -10.47 34.55
CA ASN A 7 -15.00 -9.60 33.87
C ASN A 7 -14.39 -8.62 32.85
N ILE A 8 -13.08 -8.66 32.64
CA ILE A 8 -12.39 -7.74 31.72
C ILE A 8 -12.54 -8.19 30.25
N PHE A 9 -12.88 -9.46 30.01
CA PHE A 9 -12.97 -10.05 28.65
C PHE A 9 -14.34 -10.65 28.31
N LYS A 10 -15.40 -10.35 29.05
CA LYS A 10 -16.76 -10.73 28.69
C LYS A 10 -17.48 -9.61 27.94
N GLY A 11 -16.95 -9.27 26.76
CA GLY A 11 -17.75 -8.87 25.64
C GLY A 11 -17.71 -10.06 24.67
N GLU A 12 -18.78 -10.81 24.56
CA GLU A 12 -19.06 -11.61 23.37
C GLU A 12 -19.35 -10.63 22.24
N ASP A 13 -18.30 -9.90 21.80
CA ASP A 13 -18.26 -9.30 20.50
C ASP A 13 -18.21 -10.50 19.54
N GLU A 14 -19.33 -10.78 18.88
CA GLU A 14 -19.32 -11.61 17.68
C GLU A 14 -18.23 -11.01 16.80
N LEU A 15 -17.06 -11.67 16.75
CA LEU A 15 -15.91 -11.25 15.93
C LEU A 15 -16.46 -11.04 14.52
N LYS A 16 -16.63 -9.80 14.14
CA LYS A 16 -17.00 -9.46 12.76
C LYS A 16 -15.98 -10.12 11.87
N LYS A 17 -16.40 -11.14 11.12
CA LYS A 17 -15.53 -11.91 10.26
C LYS A 17 -15.26 -11.11 9.01
N THR A 18 -14.14 -10.39 8.99
CA THR A 18 -13.65 -9.71 7.78
C THR A 18 -13.22 -10.73 6.74
N LYS A 19 -13.57 -10.51 5.49
CA LYS A 19 -13.22 -11.36 4.35
C LYS A 19 -12.58 -10.53 3.26
N VAL A 20 -11.44 -11.01 2.73
CA VAL A 20 -10.86 -10.46 1.50
C VAL A 20 -11.65 -11.03 0.32
N ILE A 21 -12.30 -10.17 -0.48
CA ILE A 21 -13.12 -10.55 -1.62
C ILE A 21 -12.48 -10.20 -2.97
N GLY A 22 -11.45 -9.35 -2.98
CA GLY A 22 -10.71 -8.99 -4.17
C GLY A 22 -9.28 -8.57 -3.83
N ALA A 23 -8.38 -8.79 -4.78
CA ALA A 23 -7.01 -8.34 -4.72
C ALA A 23 -6.54 -7.89 -6.10
N GLY A 24 -5.68 -6.89 -6.16
CA GLY A 24 -5.13 -6.40 -7.41
C GLY A 24 -3.67 -5.99 -7.25
N LYS A 25 -2.96 -5.94 -8.38
CA LYS A 25 -1.57 -5.50 -8.44
C LYS A 25 -1.34 -4.66 -9.68
N TYR A 26 -0.41 -3.75 -9.58
CA TYR A 26 0.16 -3.07 -10.73
C TYR A 26 1.67 -3.07 -10.62
N ILE A 27 2.34 -3.40 -11.70
CA ILE A 27 3.80 -3.43 -11.79
C ILE A 27 4.17 -2.54 -12.96
N PRO A 28 4.90 -1.42 -12.76
CA PRO A 28 5.38 -0.57 -13.83
C PRO A 28 6.24 -1.33 -14.84
N GLU A 29 6.26 -0.87 -16.10
CA GLU A 29 6.95 -1.58 -17.18
C GLU A 29 8.47 -1.43 -17.14
N LYS A 30 8.97 -0.28 -16.66
CA LYS A 30 10.41 0.03 -16.65
C LYS A 30 11.14 -0.86 -15.66
N VAL A 31 11.96 -1.76 -16.17
CA VAL A 31 12.84 -2.63 -15.36
C VAL A 31 14.21 -1.99 -15.22
N VAL A 32 14.76 -1.98 -14.01
CA VAL A 32 16.11 -1.53 -13.70
C VAL A 32 16.81 -2.63 -12.90
N THR A 33 17.93 -3.11 -13.40
CA THR A 33 18.75 -4.10 -12.71
C THR A 33 19.50 -3.49 -11.52
N SER A 34 19.89 -4.32 -10.56
CA SER A 34 20.74 -3.88 -9.45
C SER A 34 22.08 -3.34 -9.94
N ALA A 35 22.63 -3.89 -11.02
CA ALA A 35 23.90 -3.44 -11.61
C ALA A 35 23.78 -2.03 -12.23
N GLU A 36 22.71 -1.78 -12.99
CA GLU A 36 22.41 -0.45 -13.55
C GLU A 36 22.16 0.58 -12.44
N LEU A 37 21.47 0.19 -11.37
CA LEU A 37 21.24 1.09 -10.25
C LEU A 37 22.55 1.45 -9.53
N GLU A 38 23.45 0.49 -9.31
CA GLU A 38 24.78 0.72 -8.72
C GLU A 38 25.62 1.67 -9.59
N GLU A 39 25.53 1.54 -10.90
CA GLU A 39 26.19 2.44 -11.84
C GLU A 39 25.62 3.87 -11.76
N GLN A 40 24.28 4.00 -11.80
CA GLN A 40 23.59 5.29 -11.68
C GLN A 40 23.90 6.00 -10.35
N MET A 41 23.99 5.25 -9.26
CA MET A 41 24.36 5.76 -7.94
C MET A 41 25.84 6.07 -7.79
N GLY A 42 26.67 5.68 -8.76
CA GLY A 42 28.08 5.94 -8.77
C GLY A 42 28.87 5.14 -7.72
N PHE A 43 28.50 3.91 -7.45
CA PHE A 43 29.15 3.03 -6.46
C PHE A 43 30.66 2.92 -6.66
N GLU A 44 31.12 2.88 -7.91
CA GLU A 44 32.56 2.84 -8.21
C GLU A 44 33.29 4.08 -7.68
N ARG A 45 32.69 5.28 -7.82
CA ARG A 45 33.25 6.52 -7.29
C ARG A 45 33.23 6.59 -5.77
N LEU A 46 32.28 5.89 -5.15
CA LEU A 46 32.12 5.81 -3.70
C LEU A 46 32.98 4.69 -3.08
N GLY A 47 33.75 3.94 -3.89
CA GLY A 47 34.53 2.81 -3.42
C GLY A 47 33.67 1.60 -2.97
N VAL A 48 32.41 1.57 -3.38
CA VAL A 48 31.49 0.46 -3.06
C VAL A 48 31.64 -0.63 -4.11
N ARG A 49 31.77 -1.89 -3.64
CA ARG A 49 31.97 -3.04 -4.53
C ARG A 49 30.73 -3.28 -5.41
N LYS A 50 30.93 -3.57 -6.70
CA LYS A 50 29.88 -4.02 -7.61
C LYS A 50 29.20 -5.29 -7.09
N GLY A 51 27.87 -5.36 -7.24
CA GLY A 51 27.05 -6.47 -6.77
C GLY A 51 26.61 -6.35 -5.30
N THR A 52 26.93 -5.23 -4.64
CA THR A 52 26.59 -5.00 -3.22
C THR A 52 25.07 -5.02 -2.98
N ILE A 53 24.26 -4.40 -3.84
CA ILE A 53 22.80 -4.39 -3.69
C ILE A 53 22.25 -5.82 -3.72
N LYS A 54 22.65 -6.60 -4.73
CA LYS A 54 22.24 -8.00 -4.84
C LYS A 54 22.74 -8.85 -3.67
N LEU A 55 23.96 -8.60 -3.20
CA LEU A 55 24.55 -9.34 -2.06
C LEU A 55 23.78 -9.09 -0.76
N LEU A 56 23.34 -7.84 -0.52
CA LEU A 56 22.69 -7.45 0.73
C LEU A 56 21.21 -7.85 0.79
N ASN A 57 20.49 -7.80 -0.31
CA ASN A 57 19.03 -7.98 -0.30
C ASN A 57 18.49 -9.05 -1.28
N GLY A 58 19.36 -9.67 -2.08
CA GLY A 58 18.98 -10.70 -3.05
C GLY A 58 18.22 -10.19 -4.29
N VAL A 59 17.95 -8.88 -4.39
CA VAL A 59 17.16 -8.29 -5.47
C VAL A 59 18.01 -8.14 -6.73
N ASN A 60 17.59 -8.77 -7.84
CA ASN A 60 18.28 -8.68 -9.13
C ASN A 60 17.80 -7.47 -9.93
N GLU A 61 16.51 -7.23 -9.92
CA GLU A 61 15.85 -6.18 -10.70
C GLU A 61 14.67 -5.61 -9.93
N ARG A 62 14.22 -4.43 -10.31
CA ARG A 62 13.05 -3.76 -9.78
C ARG A 62 12.35 -2.94 -10.84
N HIS A 63 11.05 -2.76 -10.66
CA HIS A 63 10.24 -1.94 -11.53
C HIS A 63 10.14 -0.51 -11.01
N PHE A 64 10.31 0.45 -11.90
CA PHE A 64 10.19 1.86 -11.60
C PHE A 64 8.99 2.45 -12.32
N ALA A 65 8.23 3.29 -11.64
CA ALA A 65 7.22 4.11 -12.27
C ALA A 65 7.86 5.00 -13.34
N SER A 66 7.11 5.34 -14.38
CA SER A 66 7.51 6.37 -15.33
C SER A 66 7.45 7.76 -14.66
N ASP A 67 8.06 8.76 -15.30
CA ASP A 67 8.03 10.13 -14.80
C ASP A 67 6.61 10.73 -14.80
N GLU A 68 5.67 10.11 -15.52
CA GLU A 68 4.26 10.52 -15.61
C GLU A 68 3.35 9.79 -14.60
N GLU A 69 3.88 8.77 -13.91
CA GLU A 69 3.11 7.98 -12.94
C GLU A 69 3.41 8.42 -11.50
N ASN A 70 2.37 8.85 -10.82
CA ASN A 70 2.40 9.14 -9.39
C ASN A 70 2.03 7.89 -8.57
N THR A 71 2.25 7.93 -7.27
CA THR A 71 1.90 6.82 -6.37
C THR A 71 0.40 6.50 -6.41
N SER A 72 -0.45 7.52 -6.55
CA SER A 72 -1.90 7.32 -6.69
C SER A 72 -2.29 6.63 -8.01
N ASP A 73 -1.51 6.78 -9.09
CA ASP A 73 -1.76 6.07 -10.36
C ASP A 73 -1.51 4.58 -10.21
N LEU A 74 -0.41 4.21 -9.57
CA LEU A 74 -0.08 2.81 -9.29
C LEU A 74 -1.16 2.17 -8.40
N ALA A 75 -1.57 2.88 -7.34
CA ALA A 75 -2.60 2.41 -6.43
C ALA A 75 -3.96 2.26 -7.11
N ALA A 76 -4.37 3.22 -7.95
CA ALA A 76 -5.63 3.16 -8.69
C ALA A 76 -5.66 1.99 -9.68
N LYS A 77 -4.57 1.77 -10.42
CA LYS A 77 -4.48 0.64 -11.36
C LYS A 77 -4.59 -0.72 -10.64
N ALA A 78 -3.96 -0.86 -9.47
CA ALA A 78 -4.09 -2.05 -8.64
C ALA A 78 -5.50 -2.17 -8.03
N GLY A 79 -6.05 -1.05 -7.54
CA GLY A 79 -7.39 -0.99 -6.96
C GLY A 79 -8.49 -1.37 -7.95
N MET A 80 -8.38 -0.92 -9.21
CA MET A 80 -9.33 -1.31 -10.26
C MET A 80 -9.40 -2.82 -10.45
N GLN A 81 -8.26 -3.51 -10.47
CA GLN A 81 -8.24 -4.97 -10.57
C GLN A 81 -8.87 -5.64 -9.34
N ALA A 82 -8.67 -5.08 -8.14
CA ALA A 82 -9.30 -5.62 -6.93
C ALA A 82 -10.82 -5.46 -6.95
N ILE A 83 -11.33 -4.33 -7.42
CA ILE A 83 -12.76 -4.04 -7.59
C ILE A 83 -13.37 -5.00 -8.63
N GLU A 84 -12.70 -5.16 -9.77
CA GLU A 84 -13.14 -6.10 -10.81
C GLU A 84 -13.19 -7.55 -10.29
N MET A 85 -12.15 -7.99 -9.58
CA MET A 85 -12.12 -9.32 -8.97
C MET A 85 -13.22 -9.51 -7.93
N ALA A 86 -13.53 -8.48 -7.14
CA ALA A 86 -14.58 -8.50 -6.14
C ALA A 86 -15.99 -8.50 -6.76
N GLY A 87 -16.13 -8.02 -7.99
CA GLY A 87 -17.42 -7.87 -8.66
C GLY A 87 -18.34 -6.83 -8.03
N ILE A 88 -17.77 -5.77 -7.47
CA ILE A 88 -18.52 -4.66 -6.83
C ILE A 88 -18.43 -3.39 -7.68
N ASP A 89 -19.36 -2.47 -7.46
CA ASP A 89 -19.27 -1.12 -8.01
C ASP A 89 -18.31 -0.26 -7.18
N PRO A 90 -17.44 0.57 -7.78
CA PRO A 90 -16.64 1.55 -7.03
C PRO A 90 -17.45 2.42 -6.07
N GLU A 91 -18.69 2.74 -6.39
CA GLU A 91 -19.58 3.53 -5.54
C GLU A 91 -20.07 2.78 -4.28
N ASP A 92 -19.94 1.44 -4.25
CA ASP A 92 -20.26 0.60 -3.09
C ASP A 92 -19.14 0.60 -2.03
N ILE A 93 -18.03 1.28 -2.29
CA ILE A 93 -16.91 1.37 -1.35
C ILE A 93 -17.19 2.46 -0.33
N ASP A 94 -17.30 2.08 0.95
CA ASP A 94 -17.55 2.99 2.07
C ASP A 94 -16.26 3.62 2.60
N LEU A 95 -15.13 2.88 2.49
CA LEU A 95 -13.84 3.29 3.06
C LEU A 95 -12.69 2.93 2.13
N LEU A 96 -11.84 3.93 1.83
CA LEU A 96 -10.59 3.77 1.11
C LEU A 96 -9.43 4.21 1.99
N ILE A 97 -8.51 3.29 2.26
CA ILE A 97 -7.31 3.55 3.05
C ILE A 97 -6.09 3.44 2.15
N PHE A 98 -5.36 4.52 1.98
CA PHE A 98 -4.09 4.51 1.26
C PHE A 98 -2.93 4.26 2.23
N ALA A 99 -2.40 3.03 2.20
CA ALA A 99 -1.32 2.57 3.07
C ALA A 99 0.03 2.66 2.36
N SER A 100 0.79 3.70 2.57
CA SER A 100 2.07 3.90 1.90
C SER A 100 3.02 4.80 2.69
N ILE A 101 4.32 4.63 2.43
CA ILE A 101 5.36 5.58 2.88
C ILE A 101 5.47 6.77 1.91
N SER A 102 5.21 6.55 0.61
CA SER A 102 5.22 7.58 -0.43
C SER A 102 3.84 8.20 -0.60
N GLN A 103 3.82 9.44 -1.02
CA GLN A 103 2.61 10.22 -1.22
C GLN A 103 2.77 11.14 -2.43
N ASP A 104 1.68 11.49 -3.08
CA ASP A 104 1.71 12.46 -4.17
C ASP A 104 1.79 13.89 -3.62
N PHE A 105 1.07 14.16 -2.54
CA PHE A 105 0.97 15.47 -1.89
C PHE A 105 1.10 15.33 -0.37
N ILE A 106 1.51 16.40 0.29
CA ILE A 106 1.41 16.50 1.74
C ILE A 106 -0.05 16.66 2.14
N GLU A 107 -0.78 17.51 1.43
CA GLU A 107 -2.22 17.77 1.51
C GLU A 107 -2.76 18.14 0.11
N PRO A 108 -3.94 17.63 -0.28
CA PRO A 108 -4.78 16.67 0.44
C PRO A 108 -4.16 15.25 0.51
N ALA A 109 -4.77 14.34 1.30
CA ALA A 109 -4.34 12.95 1.37
C ALA A 109 -4.28 12.31 -0.03
N THR A 110 -3.29 11.45 -0.27
CA THR A 110 -3.15 10.72 -1.54
C THR A 110 -4.36 9.81 -1.80
N ALA A 111 -4.99 9.32 -0.73
CA ALA A 111 -6.25 8.58 -0.80
C ALA A 111 -7.34 9.30 -1.60
N ASN A 112 -7.43 10.66 -1.53
CA ASN A 112 -8.40 11.43 -2.31
C ASN A 112 -8.13 11.33 -3.82
N ALA A 113 -6.85 11.33 -4.23
CA ALA A 113 -6.50 11.16 -5.63
C ALA A 113 -6.83 9.74 -6.14
N VAL A 114 -6.57 8.72 -5.30
CA VAL A 114 -6.93 7.33 -5.61
C VAL A 114 -8.46 7.18 -5.71
N GLN A 115 -9.21 7.73 -4.75
CA GLN A 115 -10.67 7.75 -4.74
C GLN A 115 -11.24 8.31 -6.05
N TYR A 116 -10.75 9.47 -6.47
CA TYR A 116 -11.16 10.11 -7.71
C TYR A 116 -10.87 9.23 -8.94
N LYS A 117 -9.67 8.65 -9.01
CA LYS A 117 -9.24 7.79 -10.13
C LYS A 117 -10.03 6.47 -10.21
N LEU A 118 -10.48 5.95 -9.09
CA LEU A 118 -11.31 4.75 -9.02
C LEU A 118 -12.81 5.02 -9.24
N GLY A 119 -13.25 6.26 -9.13
CA GLY A 119 -14.67 6.60 -9.13
C GLY A 119 -15.40 6.19 -7.83
N ALA A 120 -14.69 5.95 -6.75
CA ALA A 120 -15.25 5.54 -5.45
C ALA A 120 -15.83 6.77 -4.70
N THR A 121 -16.83 7.42 -5.31
CA THR A 121 -17.33 8.73 -4.89
C THR A 121 -17.95 8.76 -3.49
N ASN A 122 -18.45 7.63 -3.00
CA ASN A 122 -19.07 7.50 -1.69
C ASN A 122 -18.07 7.17 -0.57
N ALA A 123 -16.84 6.77 -0.91
CA ALA A 123 -15.86 6.33 0.06
C ALA A 123 -15.36 7.49 0.94
N LYS A 124 -15.28 7.28 2.24
CA LYS A 124 -14.44 8.08 3.13
C LYS A 124 -13.00 7.66 2.90
N CYS A 125 -12.06 8.60 2.81
CA CYS A 125 -10.69 8.24 2.50
C CYS A 125 -9.67 8.99 3.36
N PHE A 126 -8.57 8.30 3.67
CA PHE A 126 -7.42 8.85 4.39
C PHE A 126 -6.16 8.02 4.15
N ASP A 127 -5.00 8.63 4.43
CA ASP A 127 -3.71 7.96 4.36
C ASP A 127 -3.31 7.36 5.71
N VAL A 128 -2.69 6.16 5.67
CA VAL A 128 -2.00 5.55 6.81
C VAL A 128 -0.51 5.48 6.51
N LYS A 129 0.28 6.15 7.35
CA LYS A 129 1.74 6.17 7.23
C LYS A 129 2.37 5.52 8.46
N ASN A 130 2.80 4.27 8.30
CA ASN A 130 3.53 3.50 9.31
C ASN A 130 4.65 2.68 8.68
N ALA A 131 5.41 3.30 7.78
CA ALA A 131 6.50 2.67 7.03
C ALA A 131 6.10 1.29 6.48
N CYS A 132 6.93 0.28 6.64
CA CYS A 132 6.67 -1.08 6.15
C CYS A 132 5.48 -1.77 6.83
N ASN A 133 4.96 -1.24 7.94
CA ASN A 133 3.81 -1.78 8.67
C ASN A 133 2.47 -1.10 8.32
N ALA A 134 2.46 -0.12 7.41
CA ALA A 134 1.26 0.63 7.07
C ALA A 134 0.10 -0.27 6.60
N PHE A 135 0.40 -1.31 5.81
CA PHE A 135 -0.62 -2.25 5.33
C PHE A 135 -1.31 -3.02 6.46
N ILE A 136 -0.54 -3.58 7.40
CA ILE A 136 -1.11 -4.32 8.54
C ILE A 136 -1.93 -3.38 9.43
N THR A 137 -1.41 -2.18 9.71
CA THR A 137 -2.16 -1.16 10.46
C THR A 137 -3.48 -0.82 9.77
N SER A 138 -3.49 -0.72 8.43
CA SER A 138 -4.71 -0.43 7.66
C SER A 138 -5.73 -1.57 7.72
N LEU A 139 -5.28 -2.82 7.74
CA LEU A 139 -6.18 -3.98 7.92
C LEU A 139 -6.85 -3.97 9.30
N GLU A 140 -6.11 -3.61 10.36
CA GLU A 140 -6.66 -3.47 11.70
C GLU A 140 -7.72 -2.35 11.75
N ILE A 141 -7.42 -1.19 11.16
CA ILE A 141 -8.38 -0.08 11.08
C ILE A 141 -9.63 -0.48 10.29
N ALA A 142 -9.46 -1.18 9.16
CA ALA A 142 -10.59 -1.60 8.34
C ALA A 142 -11.46 -2.69 9.02
N ASN A 143 -10.93 -3.40 10.00
CA ASN A 143 -11.65 -4.43 10.75
C ASN A 143 -12.37 -3.86 12.00
N ALA A 144 -12.04 -2.65 12.43
CA ALA A 144 -12.63 -2.04 13.62
C ALA A 144 -14.02 -1.45 13.35
#